data_d523c2066d2b5817e2d3bdd20ffcef80
#
_entry.id   d523c2066d2b5817e2d3bdd20ffcef80
#
_cell.length_a   1.000
_cell.length_b   1.000
_cell.length_c   1.000
_cell.angle_alpha   90.00
_cell.angle_beta   90.00
_cell.angle_gamma   90.00
#
_symmetry.space_group_name_H-M   'P 1'
#
loop_
_entity.id
_entity.type
_entity.pdbx_description
1 polymer ?
#
loop_
_entity_poly.entity_id
_entity_poly.type
_entity_poly.pdbx_seq_one_letter_code
_entity_poly.pdbx_strand_id
1 'polypeptide(L)'
;AGKRYVRDAAGRIIYAGTDLFNAVTGPPSMVKMERLVQLLSTELPDGSHVKVGDVNVKLGYKTDAIALAAFIKDERFPNIVEGDFSRNDREQRSKVAKIVAAMMRKLGIPEWYCALMDTMENYTLTNRDFGLRVTLAYQLATGTTNTTFRNSVYNMVMFAVACRRQGRRGKALILGDDLLACLDKRFNLNAWIETVAAFKMVLKAKGPQLDGEATFLSRRIFADVETPTMIPLLGKMLVRFNVRANNNDAVSDSCYMASKALSYAFGCMHVHWLRDMFLARFEMEDGRDQVSIEDLGWMARNNGYSTQDIIRITKAAPNLVDDDQFSLWSSSVYDLDIVEVQELFEATVLCREPHVLDLANIEKMSMDYE
;
A
#
# COMPACT_ATOMS: atom_id res chain seq x y z
N ALA A 1 -3.57 23.42 8.62
CA ALA A 1 -4.03 22.01 8.63
C ALA A 1 -5.56 21.89 8.67
N GLY A 2 -6.28 22.70 9.51
CA GLY A 2 -7.74 22.58 9.66
C GLY A 2 -8.58 22.90 8.41
N LYS A 3 -8.12 23.75 7.49
CA LYS A 3 -8.89 24.13 6.29
C LYS A 3 -8.85 23.13 5.14
N ARG A 4 -7.81 22.27 5.04
CA ARG A 4 -7.74 21.20 4.01
C ARG A 4 -8.63 20.01 4.37
N TYR A 5 -8.68 19.62 5.63
CA TYR A 5 -9.57 18.54 6.10
C TYR A 5 -11.07 18.82 5.85
N VAL A 6 -11.48 20.08 5.79
CA VAL A 6 -12.88 20.47 5.53
C VAL A 6 -13.23 20.42 4.03
N ARG A 7 -12.26 20.49 3.11
CA ARG A 7 -12.54 20.42 1.65
C ARG A 7 -12.68 19.01 1.08
N ASP A 8 -12.06 18.01 1.70
CA ASP A 8 -12.15 16.59 1.31
C ASP A 8 -13.05 15.76 2.25
N ALA A 9 -13.96 16.40 2.93
CA ALA A 9 -14.89 15.81 3.91
C ALA A 9 -16.00 14.92 3.33
N ALA A 10 -15.85 14.37 2.13
CA ALA A 10 -16.58 13.17 1.73
C ALA A 10 -15.89 11.96 2.36
N GLY A 11 -16.18 11.70 3.64
CA GLY A 11 -15.69 10.52 4.34
C GLY A 11 -15.88 9.28 3.47
N ARG A 12 -14.84 8.42 3.35
CA ARG A 12 -14.99 7.13 2.69
C ARG A 12 -15.98 6.30 3.50
N ILE A 13 -17.10 5.93 2.90
CA ILE A 13 -18.02 4.98 3.51
C ILE A 13 -17.40 3.59 3.35
N ILE A 14 -17.00 2.99 4.45
CA ILE A 14 -16.52 1.60 4.48
C ILE A 14 -17.73 0.71 4.76
N TYR A 15 -17.98 -0.24 3.88
CA TYR A 15 -19.05 -1.20 4.02
C TYR A 15 -18.51 -2.45 4.74
N ALA A 16 -18.87 -2.62 5.99
CA ALA A 16 -18.62 -3.87 6.68
C ALA A 16 -19.64 -4.91 6.23
N GLY A 17 -19.19 -6.01 5.66
CA GLY A 17 -20.03 -7.20 5.50
C GLY A 17 -20.40 -7.76 6.87
N THR A 18 -21.51 -8.53 6.96
CA THR A 18 -21.81 -9.26 8.19
C THR A 18 -20.71 -10.30 8.47
N ASP A 19 -20.55 -10.70 9.73
CA ASP A 19 -19.55 -11.71 10.11
C ASP A 19 -19.70 -13.00 9.31
N LEU A 20 -20.95 -13.44 9.11
CA LEU A 20 -21.26 -14.61 8.29
C LEU A 20 -20.80 -14.41 6.83
N PHE A 21 -21.07 -13.24 6.25
CA PHE A 21 -20.61 -12.92 4.88
C PHE A 21 -19.10 -12.95 4.79
N ASN A 22 -18.41 -12.34 5.74
CA ASN A 22 -16.95 -12.31 5.79
C ASN A 22 -16.35 -13.69 6.02
N ALA A 23 -16.96 -14.52 6.87
CA ALA A 23 -16.54 -15.89 7.12
C ALA A 23 -16.67 -16.78 5.86
N VAL A 24 -17.76 -16.62 5.10
CA VAL A 24 -17.99 -17.38 3.86
C VAL A 24 -17.11 -16.89 2.70
N THR A 25 -16.95 -15.59 2.56
CA THR A 25 -16.26 -14.99 1.40
C THR A 25 -14.77 -14.77 1.61
N GLY A 26 -14.29 -14.71 2.85
CA GLY A 26 -12.89 -14.46 3.19
C GLY A 26 -11.94 -15.51 2.61
N PRO A 27 -12.11 -16.83 2.90
CA PRO A 27 -11.19 -17.84 2.40
C PRO A 27 -11.07 -17.87 0.87
N PRO A 28 -12.13 -17.89 0.06
CA PRO A 28 -12.02 -17.82 -1.40
C PRO A 28 -11.35 -16.52 -1.88
N SER A 29 -11.52 -15.41 -1.14
CA SER A 29 -10.87 -14.14 -1.45
C SER A 29 -9.36 -14.18 -1.29
N MET A 30 -8.86 -14.88 -0.29
CA MET A 30 -7.43 -15.11 -0.11
C MET A 30 -6.89 -16.01 -1.22
N VAL A 31 -7.56 -17.12 -1.50
CA VAL A 31 -7.15 -18.09 -2.54
C VAL A 31 -7.03 -17.42 -3.91
N LYS A 32 -7.97 -16.55 -4.31
CA LYS A 32 -7.89 -15.89 -5.63
C LYS A 32 -6.70 -14.93 -5.72
N MET A 33 -6.35 -14.21 -4.63
CA MET A 33 -5.15 -13.37 -4.59
C MET A 33 -3.88 -14.21 -4.70
N GLU A 34 -3.79 -15.31 -3.95
CA GLU A 34 -2.65 -16.22 -3.98
C GLU A 34 -2.46 -16.84 -5.37
N ARG A 35 -3.54 -17.31 -6.00
CA ARG A 35 -3.49 -17.85 -7.37
C ARG A 35 -3.08 -16.80 -8.40
N LEU A 36 -3.52 -15.55 -8.24
CA LEU A 36 -3.10 -14.47 -9.12
C LEU A 36 -1.60 -14.15 -8.95
N VAL A 37 -1.11 -14.13 -7.71
CA VAL A 37 0.33 -13.94 -7.41
C VAL A 37 1.14 -15.08 -8.02
N GLN A 38 0.73 -16.34 -7.80
CA GLN A 38 1.39 -17.52 -8.37
C GLN A 38 1.45 -17.47 -9.90
N LEU A 39 0.32 -17.13 -10.54
CA LEU A 39 0.27 -16.99 -12.01
C LEU A 39 1.27 -15.96 -12.52
N LEU A 40 1.32 -14.77 -11.92
CA LEU A 40 2.21 -13.68 -12.36
C LEU A 40 3.68 -13.93 -12.00
N SER A 41 3.94 -14.82 -11.04
CA SER A 41 5.30 -15.23 -10.64
C SER A 41 5.77 -16.49 -11.36
N THR A 42 4.93 -17.10 -12.22
CA THR A 42 5.29 -18.30 -12.95
C THR A 42 6.36 -17.98 -13.99
N GLU A 43 7.50 -18.64 -13.87
CA GLU A 43 8.59 -18.58 -14.85
C GLU A 43 8.24 -19.47 -16.06
N LEU A 44 8.42 -18.93 -17.23
CA LEU A 44 8.21 -19.62 -18.50
C LEU A 44 9.49 -20.33 -18.93
N PRO A 45 9.44 -21.32 -19.87
CA PRO A 45 10.61 -22.06 -20.31
C PRO A 45 11.75 -21.21 -20.90
N ASP A 46 11.45 -19.98 -21.32
CA ASP A 46 12.43 -19.02 -21.84
C ASP A 46 13.03 -18.10 -20.74
N GLY A 47 12.76 -18.40 -19.46
CA GLY A 47 13.22 -17.61 -18.32
C GLY A 47 12.43 -16.31 -18.09
N SER A 48 11.41 -16.05 -18.90
CA SER A 48 10.50 -14.90 -18.67
C SER A 48 9.37 -15.29 -17.72
N HIS A 49 8.67 -14.28 -17.18
CA HIS A 49 7.47 -14.49 -16.37
C HIS A 49 6.19 -14.23 -17.18
N VAL A 50 5.08 -14.80 -16.69
CA VAL A 50 3.75 -14.55 -17.26
C VAL A 50 3.47 -13.05 -17.28
N LYS A 51 3.00 -12.56 -18.43
CA LYS A 51 2.70 -11.15 -18.66
C LYS A 51 1.21 -10.92 -18.81
N VAL A 52 0.78 -9.71 -18.50
CA VAL A 52 -0.56 -9.24 -18.85
C VAL A 52 -0.46 -8.40 -20.13
N GLY A 53 -0.71 -9.03 -21.27
CA GLY A 53 -0.36 -8.43 -22.57
C GLY A 53 1.15 -8.21 -22.68
N ASP A 54 1.58 -6.96 -22.88
CA ASP A 54 3.00 -6.57 -22.98
C ASP A 54 3.60 -6.06 -21.65
N VAL A 55 2.90 -6.27 -20.53
CA VAL A 55 3.27 -5.74 -19.21
C VAL A 55 3.71 -6.85 -18.27
N ASN A 56 4.86 -6.67 -17.62
CA ASN A 56 5.25 -7.45 -16.45
C ASN A 56 4.60 -6.83 -15.21
N VAL A 57 3.86 -7.62 -14.45
CA VAL A 57 3.19 -7.17 -13.23
C VAL A 57 3.72 -7.93 -12.03
N LYS A 58 4.04 -7.22 -10.95
CA LYS A 58 4.28 -7.79 -9.63
C LYS A 58 3.26 -7.24 -8.65
N LEU A 59 2.63 -8.13 -7.91
CA LEU A 59 1.65 -7.72 -6.89
C LEU A 59 2.34 -7.49 -5.56
N GLY A 60 1.97 -6.41 -4.88
CA GLY A 60 2.46 -6.08 -3.54
C GLY A 60 1.87 -6.96 -2.41
N TYR A 61 1.23 -8.08 -2.76
CA TYR A 61 0.56 -8.97 -1.82
C TYR A 61 1.55 -9.98 -1.23
N LYS A 62 1.75 -9.94 0.09
CA LYS A 62 2.68 -10.82 0.81
C LYS A 62 4.11 -10.80 0.21
N THR A 63 4.54 -9.66 -0.28
CA THR A 63 5.87 -9.48 -0.90
C THR A 63 6.69 -8.52 -0.06
N ASP A 64 7.96 -8.85 0.17
CA ASP A 64 8.87 -8.00 0.94
C ASP A 64 9.30 -6.73 0.18
N ALA A 65 9.82 -5.75 0.93
CA ALA A 65 10.21 -4.45 0.40
C ALA A 65 11.37 -4.54 -0.60
N ILE A 66 12.35 -5.42 -0.35
CA ILE A 66 13.52 -5.62 -1.22
C ILE A 66 13.06 -6.16 -2.57
N ALA A 67 12.23 -7.21 -2.56
CA ALA A 67 11.72 -7.82 -3.79
C ALA A 67 10.83 -6.87 -4.61
N LEU A 68 10.11 -5.95 -3.97
CA LEU A 68 9.33 -4.93 -4.67
C LEU A 68 10.24 -3.86 -5.27
N ALA A 69 11.20 -3.32 -4.50
CA ALA A 69 12.13 -2.31 -4.98
C ALA A 69 13.05 -2.84 -6.10
N ALA A 70 13.57 -4.06 -5.96
CA ALA A 70 14.39 -4.70 -6.98
C ALA A 70 13.63 -4.92 -8.31
N PHE A 71 12.31 -5.14 -8.24
CA PHE A 71 11.50 -5.26 -9.44
C PHE A 71 11.45 -3.96 -10.25
N ILE A 72 11.57 -2.80 -9.62
CA ILE A 72 11.51 -1.50 -10.29
C ILE A 72 12.78 -1.20 -11.05
N LYS A 73 13.96 -1.56 -10.51
CA LYS A 73 15.26 -1.32 -11.12
C LYS A 73 15.36 -2.00 -12.48
N ASP A 74 15.26 -1.22 -13.56
CA ASP A 74 15.34 -1.75 -14.93
C ASP A 74 15.60 -0.59 -15.92
N GLU A 75 16.79 -0.54 -16.47
CA GLU A 75 17.22 0.51 -17.40
C GLU A 75 16.35 0.64 -18.66
N ARG A 76 15.63 -0.41 -19.02
CA ARG A 76 14.71 -0.40 -20.18
C ARG A 76 13.46 0.43 -19.89
N PHE A 77 13.13 0.64 -18.62
CA PHE A 77 11.94 1.34 -18.17
C PHE A 77 12.29 2.40 -17.11
N PRO A 78 13.05 3.45 -17.50
CA PRO A 78 13.61 4.41 -16.56
C PRO A 78 12.61 5.40 -15.98
N ASN A 79 11.42 5.53 -16.59
CA ASN A 79 10.42 6.49 -16.13
C ASN A 79 9.49 5.82 -15.12
N ILE A 80 9.62 6.19 -13.87
CA ILE A 80 8.74 5.73 -12.78
C ILE A 80 7.57 6.69 -12.68
N VAL A 81 6.35 6.18 -12.72
CA VAL A 81 5.11 6.97 -12.68
C VAL A 81 4.14 6.37 -11.69
N GLU A 82 3.68 7.18 -10.75
CA GLU A 82 2.59 6.84 -9.85
C GLU A 82 1.25 7.01 -10.54
N GLY A 83 0.36 6.02 -10.42
CA GLY A 83 -0.99 6.07 -10.93
C GLY A 83 -2.00 5.96 -9.79
N ASP A 84 -2.84 6.98 -9.64
CA ASP A 84 -3.96 6.99 -8.70
C ASP A 84 -5.29 7.15 -9.43
N PHE A 85 -6.25 6.30 -9.09
CA PHE A 85 -7.59 6.36 -9.67
C PHE A 85 -8.53 7.14 -8.76
N SER A 86 -8.90 8.33 -9.18
CA SER A 86 -9.87 9.14 -8.44
C SER A 86 -11.19 8.39 -8.26
N ARG A 87 -11.61 8.19 -7.01
CA ARG A 87 -12.89 7.51 -6.66
C ARG A 87 -13.00 6.12 -7.30
N ASN A 88 -11.91 5.35 -7.32
CA ASN A 88 -11.80 4.06 -8.00
C ASN A 88 -13.03 3.16 -7.77
N ASP A 89 -13.42 2.94 -6.53
CA ASP A 89 -14.52 2.04 -6.16
C ASP A 89 -15.88 2.52 -6.72
N ARG A 90 -16.10 3.83 -6.74
CA ARG A 90 -17.35 4.45 -7.20
C ARG A 90 -17.49 4.44 -8.72
N GLU A 91 -16.39 4.64 -9.44
CA GLU A 91 -16.44 4.85 -10.89
C GLU A 91 -16.39 3.54 -11.69
N GLN A 92 -16.22 2.39 -11.02
CA GLN A 92 -16.29 1.08 -11.69
C GLN A 92 -17.66 0.83 -12.32
N ARG A 93 -17.67 0.11 -13.44
CA ARG A 93 -18.85 -0.16 -14.24
C ARG A 93 -18.91 -1.64 -14.66
N SER A 94 -19.99 -2.03 -15.33
CA SER A 94 -20.24 -3.41 -15.75
C SER A 94 -19.10 -4.06 -16.54
N LYS A 95 -18.36 -3.30 -17.34
CA LYS A 95 -17.19 -3.83 -18.08
C LYS A 95 -16.10 -4.31 -17.13
N VAL A 96 -15.83 -3.57 -16.06
CA VAL A 96 -14.86 -3.96 -15.04
C VAL A 96 -15.33 -5.23 -14.33
N ALA A 97 -16.59 -5.27 -13.91
CA ALA A 97 -17.17 -6.45 -13.26
C ALA A 97 -17.00 -7.71 -14.13
N LYS A 98 -17.30 -7.62 -15.43
CA LYS A 98 -17.13 -8.73 -16.38
C LYS A 98 -15.67 -9.19 -16.51
N ILE A 99 -14.71 -8.27 -16.55
CA ILE A 99 -13.28 -8.60 -16.59
C ILE A 99 -12.87 -9.36 -15.32
N VAL A 100 -13.29 -8.86 -14.17
CA VAL A 100 -12.97 -9.47 -12.87
C VAL A 100 -13.59 -10.87 -12.74
N ALA A 101 -14.86 -11.02 -13.11
CA ALA A 101 -15.56 -12.30 -13.13
C ALA A 101 -14.88 -13.32 -14.05
N ALA A 102 -14.47 -12.90 -15.26
CA ALA A 102 -13.73 -13.76 -16.18
C ALA A 102 -12.36 -14.17 -15.60
N MET A 103 -11.66 -13.27 -14.94
CA MET A 103 -10.37 -13.58 -14.28
C MET A 103 -10.57 -14.59 -13.14
N MET A 104 -11.56 -14.40 -12.27
CA MET A 104 -11.84 -15.36 -11.19
C MET A 104 -12.07 -16.78 -11.72
N ARG A 105 -12.89 -16.92 -12.78
CA ARG A 105 -13.16 -18.23 -13.39
C ARG A 105 -11.91 -18.84 -14.02
N LYS A 106 -11.07 -18.03 -14.70
CA LYS A 106 -9.78 -18.51 -15.24
C LYS A 106 -8.79 -18.92 -14.14
N LEU A 107 -8.83 -18.32 -12.98
CA LEU A 107 -8.04 -18.71 -11.82
C LEU A 107 -8.61 -19.97 -11.12
N GLY A 108 -9.67 -20.58 -11.65
CA GLY A 108 -10.31 -21.78 -11.07
C GLY A 108 -10.99 -21.52 -9.72
N ILE A 109 -11.49 -20.31 -9.50
CA ILE A 109 -12.28 -19.99 -8.31
C ILE A 109 -13.64 -20.68 -8.44
N PRO A 110 -14.16 -21.31 -7.35
CA PRO A 110 -15.40 -22.05 -7.40
C PRO A 110 -16.58 -21.23 -7.95
N GLU A 111 -17.38 -21.84 -8.83
CA GLU A 111 -18.47 -21.11 -9.53
C GLU A 111 -19.52 -20.54 -8.55
N TRP A 112 -19.80 -21.24 -7.43
CA TRP A 112 -20.70 -20.69 -6.43
C TRP A 112 -20.23 -19.35 -5.88
N TYR A 113 -18.90 -19.18 -5.69
CA TYR A 113 -18.35 -17.91 -5.23
C TYR A 113 -18.38 -16.85 -6.34
N CYS A 114 -18.07 -17.22 -7.60
CA CYS A 114 -18.19 -16.32 -8.73
C CYS A 114 -19.63 -15.83 -8.90
N ALA A 115 -20.61 -16.73 -8.82
CA ALA A 115 -22.04 -16.39 -8.88
C ALA A 115 -22.46 -15.47 -7.71
N LEU A 116 -21.96 -15.72 -6.49
CA LEU A 116 -22.22 -14.84 -5.36
C LEU A 116 -21.65 -13.41 -5.62
N MET A 117 -20.43 -13.32 -6.14
CA MET A 117 -19.84 -12.01 -6.49
C MET A 117 -20.58 -11.31 -7.63
N ASP A 118 -21.09 -12.05 -8.61
CA ASP A 118 -21.91 -11.50 -9.70
C ASP A 118 -23.24 -10.94 -9.15
N THR A 119 -23.88 -11.59 -8.16
CA THR A 119 -25.11 -11.07 -7.53
C THR A 119 -24.84 -9.79 -6.73
N MET A 120 -23.64 -9.65 -6.17
CA MET A 120 -23.22 -8.44 -5.43
C MET A 120 -22.89 -7.23 -6.33
N GLU A 121 -22.95 -7.36 -7.64
CA GLU A 121 -22.81 -6.22 -8.55
C GLU A 121 -24.00 -5.25 -8.46
N ASN A 122 -25.13 -5.71 -7.88
CA ASN A 122 -26.29 -4.88 -7.58
C ASN A 122 -26.65 -5.07 -6.12
N TYR A 123 -26.47 -4.04 -5.32
CA TYR A 123 -26.76 -4.13 -3.89
C TYR A 123 -27.46 -2.87 -3.37
N THR A 124 -28.21 -3.04 -2.29
CA THR A 124 -28.93 -1.96 -1.63
C THR A 124 -28.25 -1.66 -0.28
N LEU A 125 -27.84 -0.41 -0.13
CA LEU A 125 -27.39 0.14 1.14
C LEU A 125 -28.58 0.66 1.92
N THR A 126 -28.65 0.30 3.19
CA THR A 126 -29.66 0.81 4.09
C THR A 126 -28.99 1.38 5.34
N ASN A 127 -29.26 2.64 5.64
CA ASN A 127 -28.96 3.23 6.93
C ASN A 127 -30.29 3.44 7.66
N ARG A 128 -30.51 2.69 8.73
CA ARG A 128 -31.79 2.72 9.47
C ARG A 128 -31.96 4.00 10.28
N ASP A 129 -30.86 4.54 10.79
CA ASP A 129 -30.88 5.73 11.66
C ASP A 129 -31.31 6.99 10.88
N PHE A 130 -30.97 7.05 9.61
CA PHE A 130 -31.33 8.16 8.71
C PHE A 130 -32.44 7.81 7.71
N GLY A 131 -33.03 6.63 7.80
CA GLY A 131 -34.04 6.18 6.84
C GLY A 131 -33.57 6.10 5.39
N LEU A 132 -32.25 6.06 5.17
CA LEU A 132 -31.66 6.08 3.84
C LEU A 132 -31.63 4.68 3.22
N ARG A 133 -32.11 4.58 1.98
CA ARG A 133 -32.00 3.37 1.16
C ARG A 133 -31.55 3.74 -0.25
N VAL A 134 -30.38 3.22 -0.68
CA VAL A 134 -29.79 3.50 -2.00
C VAL A 134 -29.41 2.19 -2.67
N THR A 135 -29.88 1.98 -3.88
CA THR A 135 -29.46 0.84 -4.72
C THR A 135 -28.34 1.29 -5.66
N LEU A 136 -27.23 0.56 -5.62
CA LEU A 136 -26.04 0.80 -6.41
C LEU A 136 -25.82 -0.36 -7.39
N ALA A 137 -25.40 -0.04 -8.60
CA ALA A 137 -25.11 -1.01 -9.65
C ALA A 137 -23.65 -0.90 -10.08
N TYR A 138 -22.93 -2.02 -10.05
CA TYR A 138 -21.54 -2.18 -10.48
C TYR A 138 -20.49 -1.36 -9.73
N GLN A 139 -20.87 -0.57 -8.75
CA GLN A 139 -19.93 0.11 -7.87
C GLN A 139 -19.35 -0.89 -6.90
N LEU A 140 -18.06 -0.72 -6.56
CA LEU A 140 -17.44 -1.57 -5.57
C LEU A 140 -17.74 -1.04 -4.16
N ALA A 141 -18.25 -1.90 -3.30
CA ALA A 141 -18.40 -1.58 -1.89
C ALA A 141 -17.01 -1.66 -1.22
N THR A 142 -16.46 -0.50 -0.87
CA THR A 142 -15.16 -0.40 -0.19
C THR A 142 -15.19 -1.17 1.13
N GLY A 143 -14.18 -2.00 1.39
CA GLY A 143 -14.08 -2.83 2.60
C GLY A 143 -14.66 -4.24 2.45
N THR A 144 -15.23 -4.61 1.30
CA THR A 144 -15.58 -6.01 1.03
C THR A 144 -14.34 -6.86 0.77
N THR A 145 -14.46 -8.16 0.98
CA THR A 145 -13.39 -9.15 0.74
C THR A 145 -12.90 -9.20 -0.72
N ASN A 146 -13.61 -8.56 -1.65
CA ASN A 146 -13.27 -8.51 -3.07
C ASN A 146 -12.52 -7.23 -3.51
N THR A 147 -12.43 -6.22 -2.66
CA THR A 147 -11.94 -4.87 -3.04
C THR A 147 -10.53 -4.92 -3.61
N THR A 148 -9.57 -5.47 -2.86
CA THR A 148 -8.16 -5.50 -3.29
C THR A 148 -7.97 -6.28 -4.59
N PHE A 149 -8.60 -7.45 -4.71
CA PHE A 149 -8.49 -8.26 -5.93
C PHE A 149 -9.07 -7.54 -7.14
N ARG A 150 -10.28 -6.98 -7.01
CA ARG A 150 -10.99 -6.30 -8.09
C ARG A 150 -10.21 -5.09 -8.59
N ASN A 151 -9.72 -4.26 -7.67
CA ASN A 151 -8.91 -3.09 -8.00
C ASN A 151 -7.58 -3.51 -8.66
N SER A 152 -6.89 -4.52 -8.14
CA SER A 152 -5.65 -5.02 -8.74
C SER A 152 -5.84 -5.52 -10.17
N VAL A 153 -6.87 -6.34 -10.40
CA VAL A 153 -7.18 -6.87 -11.76
C VAL A 153 -7.52 -5.73 -12.70
N TYR A 154 -8.30 -4.76 -12.24
CA TYR A 154 -8.66 -3.61 -13.05
C TYR A 154 -7.43 -2.79 -13.45
N ASN A 155 -6.60 -2.39 -12.48
CA ASN A 155 -5.41 -1.58 -12.71
C ASN A 155 -4.45 -2.27 -13.68
N MET A 156 -4.22 -3.56 -13.48
CA MET A 156 -3.38 -4.39 -14.32
C MET A 156 -3.87 -4.40 -15.78
N VAL A 157 -5.17 -4.60 -15.99
CA VAL A 157 -5.74 -4.65 -17.34
C VAL A 157 -5.73 -3.26 -17.99
N MET A 158 -6.07 -2.20 -17.27
CA MET A 158 -6.07 -0.84 -17.81
C MET A 158 -4.67 -0.39 -18.23
N PHE A 159 -3.65 -0.71 -17.45
CA PHE A 159 -2.28 -0.42 -17.80
C PHE A 159 -1.80 -1.24 -19.01
N ALA A 160 -2.13 -2.54 -19.07
CA ALA A 160 -1.83 -3.38 -20.21
C ALA A 160 -2.49 -2.89 -21.50
N VAL A 161 -3.75 -2.44 -21.44
CA VAL A 161 -4.46 -1.86 -22.59
C VAL A 161 -3.78 -0.56 -23.05
N ALA A 162 -3.34 0.29 -22.12
CA ALA A 162 -2.62 1.52 -22.46
C ALA A 162 -1.29 1.23 -23.16
N CYS A 163 -0.50 0.29 -22.64
CA CYS A 163 0.73 -0.17 -23.28
C CYS A 163 0.49 -0.72 -24.69
N ARG A 164 -0.49 -1.62 -24.82
CA ARG A 164 -0.84 -2.23 -26.11
C ARG A 164 -1.27 -1.20 -27.16
N ARG A 165 -2.12 -0.23 -26.77
CA ARG A 165 -2.58 0.84 -27.68
C ARG A 165 -1.45 1.71 -28.23
N GLN A 166 -0.40 1.87 -27.43
CA GLN A 166 0.78 2.65 -27.81
C GLN A 166 1.89 1.80 -28.47
N GLY A 167 1.72 0.48 -28.58
CA GLY A 167 2.77 -0.43 -29.03
C GLY A 167 3.99 -0.42 -28.11
N ARG A 168 3.78 -0.24 -26.78
CA ARG A 168 4.80 -0.11 -25.77
C ARG A 168 4.76 -1.26 -24.78
N ARG A 169 5.89 -1.46 -24.10
CA ARG A 169 6.05 -2.40 -22.98
C ARG A 169 6.19 -1.62 -21.69
N GLY A 170 5.93 -2.27 -20.56
CA GLY A 170 6.11 -1.68 -19.25
C GLY A 170 6.17 -2.74 -18.16
N LYS A 171 6.46 -2.26 -16.94
CA LYS A 171 6.38 -3.02 -15.69
C LYS A 171 5.46 -2.29 -14.74
N ALA A 172 4.80 -2.99 -13.84
CA ALA A 172 3.97 -2.36 -12.82
C ALA A 172 4.02 -3.12 -11.49
N LEU A 173 4.15 -2.37 -10.40
CA LEU A 173 3.77 -2.82 -9.07
C LEU A 173 2.31 -2.45 -8.84
N ILE A 174 1.51 -3.39 -8.36
CA ILE A 174 0.08 -3.18 -8.16
C ILE A 174 -0.37 -3.85 -6.86
N LEU A 175 -1.16 -3.14 -6.06
CA LEU A 175 -1.99 -3.74 -5.01
C LEU A 175 -3.22 -2.87 -4.75
N GLY A 176 -4.39 -3.42 -5.05
CA GLY A 176 -5.63 -2.65 -4.95
C GLY A 176 -5.65 -1.49 -5.95
N ASP A 177 -5.87 -0.30 -5.44
CA ASP A 177 -5.84 0.97 -6.17
C ASP A 177 -4.42 1.56 -6.33
N ASP A 178 -3.47 1.14 -5.52
CA ASP A 178 -2.08 1.57 -5.66
C ASP A 178 -1.44 0.95 -6.93
N LEU A 179 -0.89 1.81 -7.78
CA LEU A 179 -0.19 1.45 -9.01
C LEU A 179 1.09 2.26 -9.15
N LEU A 180 2.21 1.58 -9.33
CA LEU A 180 3.46 2.19 -9.74
C LEU A 180 3.93 1.57 -11.05
N ALA A 181 4.01 2.38 -12.11
CA ALA A 181 4.40 1.95 -13.45
C ALA A 181 5.84 2.34 -13.75
N CYS A 182 6.60 1.40 -14.35
CA CYS A 182 7.90 1.68 -14.94
C CYS A 182 7.76 1.62 -16.46
N LEU A 183 8.08 2.71 -17.13
CA LEU A 183 7.73 2.99 -18.51
C LEU A 183 8.98 3.26 -19.36
N ASP A 184 8.93 2.93 -20.64
CA ASP A 184 9.95 3.35 -21.58
C ASP A 184 9.89 4.88 -21.83
N LYS A 185 11.00 5.46 -22.29
CA LYS A 185 11.13 6.92 -22.51
C LYS A 185 10.12 7.50 -23.51
N ARG A 186 9.49 6.68 -24.35
CA ARG A 186 8.56 7.11 -25.40
C ARG A 186 7.11 6.88 -25.03
N PHE A 187 6.82 6.42 -23.81
CA PHE A 187 5.45 6.22 -23.36
C PHE A 187 4.75 7.56 -23.13
N ASN A 188 3.55 7.69 -23.67
CA ASN A 188 2.75 8.91 -23.57
C ASN A 188 1.75 8.80 -22.42
N LEU A 189 1.94 9.57 -21.35
CA LEU A 189 1.06 9.59 -20.18
C LEU A 189 -0.34 10.07 -20.51
N ASN A 190 -0.48 11.07 -21.37
CA ASN A 190 -1.80 11.59 -21.77
C ASN A 190 -2.63 10.53 -22.51
N ALA A 191 -1.99 9.75 -23.38
CA ALA A 191 -2.66 8.64 -24.05
C ALA A 191 -3.08 7.53 -23.07
N TRP A 192 -2.36 7.34 -21.95
CA TRP A 192 -2.79 6.45 -20.87
C TRP A 192 -4.02 7.01 -20.16
N ILE A 193 -4.00 8.28 -19.77
CA ILE A 193 -5.13 8.96 -19.12
C ILE A 193 -6.38 8.88 -20.03
N GLU A 194 -6.26 9.15 -21.32
CA GLU A 194 -7.33 9.02 -22.29
C GLU A 194 -7.85 7.59 -22.42
N THR A 195 -6.95 6.61 -22.39
CA THR A 195 -7.33 5.18 -22.41
C THR A 195 -8.22 4.84 -21.21
N VAL A 196 -7.86 5.30 -20.03
CA VAL A 196 -8.62 5.09 -18.79
C VAL A 196 -9.95 5.85 -18.85
N ALA A 197 -9.96 7.09 -19.34
CA ALA A 197 -11.17 7.90 -19.49
C ALA A 197 -12.21 7.25 -20.42
N ALA A 198 -11.80 6.48 -21.43
CA ALA A 198 -12.70 5.71 -22.29
C ALA A 198 -13.50 4.62 -21.51
N PHE A 199 -13.03 4.24 -20.32
CA PHE A 199 -13.73 3.35 -19.37
C PHE A 199 -14.55 4.12 -18.33
N LYS A 200 -14.66 5.45 -18.47
CA LYS A 200 -15.36 6.34 -17.54
C LYS A 200 -14.68 6.45 -16.16
N MET A 201 -13.37 6.26 -16.13
CA MET A 201 -12.56 6.41 -14.92
C MET A 201 -11.57 7.55 -15.07
N VAL A 202 -11.10 8.09 -13.95
CA VAL A 202 -10.18 9.22 -13.93
C VAL A 202 -8.87 8.75 -13.32
N LEU A 203 -7.83 8.71 -14.15
CA LEU A 203 -6.46 8.44 -13.72
C LEU A 203 -5.72 9.76 -13.47
N LYS A 204 -5.10 9.87 -12.31
CA LYS A 204 -4.07 10.87 -12.01
C LYS A 204 -2.72 10.17 -12.13
N ALA A 205 -1.91 10.58 -13.09
CA ALA A 205 -0.56 10.08 -13.27
C ALA A 205 0.44 11.15 -12.82
N LYS A 206 1.34 10.79 -11.90
CA LYS A 206 2.38 11.69 -11.38
C LYS A 206 3.75 11.11 -11.74
N GLY A 207 4.54 11.87 -12.47
CA GLY A 207 5.89 11.48 -12.85
C GLY A 207 6.37 12.03 -14.19
N PRO A 208 7.57 11.65 -14.61
CA PRO A 208 8.45 10.65 -13.97
C PRO A 208 8.96 11.12 -12.60
N GLN A 209 9.08 10.19 -11.67
CA GLN A 209 9.60 10.40 -10.32
C GLN A 209 11.09 10.04 -10.28
N LEU A 210 11.85 10.72 -9.43
CA LEU A 210 13.23 10.35 -9.13
C LEU A 210 13.28 9.21 -8.11
N ASP A 211 14.47 8.61 -7.96
CA ASP A 211 14.69 7.61 -6.90
C ASP A 211 14.45 8.25 -5.52
N GLY A 212 13.82 7.52 -4.62
CA GLY A 212 13.39 8.02 -3.33
C GLY A 212 12.14 8.92 -3.35
N GLU A 213 11.70 9.43 -4.49
CA GLU A 213 10.45 10.20 -4.60
C GLU A 213 9.23 9.31 -4.82
N ALA A 214 9.40 8.25 -5.61
CA ALA A 214 8.31 7.34 -5.95
C ALA A 214 7.77 6.61 -4.72
N THR A 215 6.43 6.53 -4.63
CA THR A 215 5.76 5.85 -3.52
C THR A 215 4.92 4.67 -3.99
N PHE A 216 4.89 3.63 -3.17
CA PHE A 216 4.01 2.48 -3.34
C PHE A 216 3.64 1.91 -1.97
N LEU A 217 2.36 1.67 -1.72
CA LEU A 217 1.84 1.17 -0.44
C LEU A 217 2.28 2.02 0.77
N SER A 218 2.24 3.32 0.64
CA SER A 218 2.71 4.29 1.66
C SER A 218 4.18 4.09 2.05
N ARG A 219 5.03 3.72 1.09
CA ARG A 219 6.47 3.57 1.23
C ARG A 219 7.19 4.25 0.08
N ARG A 220 8.31 4.87 0.37
CA ARG A 220 9.24 5.38 -0.64
C ARG A 220 10.20 4.30 -1.09
N ILE A 221 10.60 4.38 -2.34
CA ILE A 221 11.40 3.36 -3.01
C ILE A 221 12.81 3.91 -3.24
N PHE A 222 13.78 3.13 -2.82
CA PHE A 222 15.20 3.33 -3.08
C PHE A 222 15.67 2.21 -4.01
N ALA A 223 15.72 2.49 -5.31
CA ALA A 223 16.11 1.55 -6.33
C ALA A 223 17.60 1.67 -6.71
N ASP A 224 18.18 2.88 -6.59
CA ASP A 224 19.56 3.18 -6.98
C ASP A 224 20.62 2.93 -5.89
N VAL A 225 20.23 2.22 -4.83
CA VAL A 225 21.15 1.70 -3.82
C VAL A 225 21.67 0.31 -4.19
N GLU A 226 22.74 -0.16 -3.55
CA GLU A 226 23.33 -1.49 -3.82
C GLU A 226 22.29 -2.59 -3.72
N THR A 227 21.54 -2.63 -2.61
CA THR A 227 20.39 -3.50 -2.43
C THR A 227 19.10 -2.67 -2.40
N PRO A 228 18.31 -2.64 -3.47
CA PRO A 228 17.07 -1.88 -3.53
C PRO A 228 16.15 -2.19 -2.35
N THR A 229 15.54 -1.15 -1.77
CA THR A 229 14.65 -1.30 -0.62
C THR A 229 13.53 -0.26 -0.63
N MET A 230 12.62 -0.37 0.35
CA MET A 230 11.53 0.60 0.55
C MET A 230 11.45 0.97 2.03
N ILE A 231 11.25 2.23 2.33
CA ILE A 231 11.00 2.72 3.68
C ILE A 231 9.61 3.33 3.79
N PRO A 232 8.95 3.24 4.95
CA PRO A 232 7.66 3.89 5.16
C PRO A 232 7.76 5.42 4.98
N LEU A 233 6.64 6.05 4.63
CA LEU A 233 6.55 7.51 4.57
C LEU A 233 6.76 8.11 5.96
N LEU A 234 7.84 8.87 6.14
CA LEU A 234 8.29 9.35 7.45
C LEU A 234 7.27 10.29 8.09
N GLY A 235 6.68 11.20 7.32
CA GLY A 235 5.66 12.11 7.83
C GLY A 235 4.43 11.37 8.35
N LYS A 236 4.00 10.31 7.66
CA LYS A 236 2.89 9.45 8.16
C LYS A 236 3.26 8.69 9.43
N MET A 237 4.51 8.23 9.53
CA MET A 237 4.98 7.57 10.75
C MET A 237 4.96 8.54 11.92
N LEU A 238 5.57 9.70 11.76
CA LEU A 238 5.70 10.73 12.79
C LEU A 238 4.33 11.13 13.37
N VAL A 239 3.40 11.54 12.49
CA VAL A 239 2.06 12.01 12.91
C VAL A 239 1.24 10.90 13.55
N ARG A 240 1.38 9.66 13.09
CA ARG A 240 0.56 8.54 13.59
C ARG A 240 1.14 7.85 14.81
N PHE A 241 2.42 8.02 15.11
CA PHE A 241 3.08 7.20 16.12
C PHE A 241 2.39 7.29 17.49
N ASN A 242 2.15 8.48 17.99
CA ASN A 242 1.53 8.70 19.31
C ASN A 242 -0.01 8.72 19.29
N VAL A 243 -0.64 8.36 18.16
CA VAL A 243 -2.11 8.33 18.06
C VAL A 243 -2.61 6.90 18.19
N ARG A 244 -3.47 6.64 19.19
CA ARG A 244 -4.20 5.39 19.32
C ARG A 244 -5.45 5.42 18.44
N ALA A 245 -5.51 4.54 17.44
CA ALA A 245 -6.62 4.50 16.48
C ALA A 245 -7.84 3.73 16.99
N ASN A 246 -7.68 2.84 17.97
CA ASN A 246 -8.73 1.95 18.48
C ASN A 246 -8.92 2.14 19.97
N ASN A 247 -10.16 2.33 20.41
CA ASN A 247 -10.55 2.29 21.82
C ASN A 247 -10.78 0.83 22.27
N ASN A 248 -9.81 -0.05 22.05
CA ASN A 248 -9.89 -1.40 22.60
C ASN A 248 -9.31 -1.38 24.02
N ASP A 249 -10.19 -1.28 25.01
CA ASP A 249 -9.81 -1.23 26.43
C ASP A 249 -9.17 -2.54 26.95
N ALA A 250 -9.22 -3.61 26.15
CA ALA A 250 -8.59 -4.88 26.52
C ALA A 250 -7.05 -4.86 26.37
N VAL A 251 -6.50 -3.89 25.64
CA VAL A 251 -5.05 -3.73 25.44
C VAL A 251 -4.59 -2.48 26.16
N SER A 252 -3.63 -2.59 27.09
CA SER A 252 -3.06 -1.43 27.78
C SER A 252 -2.36 -0.47 26.81
N ASP A 253 -2.27 0.82 27.16
CA ASP A 253 -1.57 1.79 26.32
C ASP A 253 -0.10 1.43 26.12
N SER A 254 0.58 0.91 27.14
CA SER A 254 1.96 0.47 27.02
C SER A 254 2.13 -0.73 26.07
N CYS A 255 1.24 -1.73 26.13
CA CYS A 255 1.24 -2.84 25.17
C CYS A 255 0.93 -2.36 23.72
N TYR A 256 -0.02 -1.43 23.58
CA TYR A 256 -0.32 -0.83 22.29
C TYR A 256 0.86 -0.05 21.70
N MET A 257 1.56 0.75 22.51
CA MET A 257 2.73 1.51 22.07
C MET A 257 3.91 0.58 21.76
N ALA A 258 4.12 -0.48 22.56
CA ALA A 258 5.13 -1.50 22.27
C ALA A 258 4.86 -2.19 20.93
N SER A 259 3.63 -2.62 20.69
CA SER A 259 3.25 -3.28 19.43
C SER A 259 3.44 -2.37 18.22
N LYS A 260 3.16 -1.10 18.39
CA LYS A 260 3.32 -0.08 17.35
C LYS A 260 4.80 0.22 17.08
N ALA A 261 5.61 0.38 18.13
CA ALA A 261 7.05 0.57 18.02
C ALA A 261 7.71 -0.60 17.29
N LEU A 262 7.42 -1.84 17.69
CA LEU A 262 7.94 -3.03 17.03
C LEU A 262 7.49 -3.12 15.55
N SER A 263 6.24 -2.77 15.26
CA SER A 263 5.73 -2.76 13.89
C SER A 263 6.45 -1.74 13.00
N TYR A 264 6.78 -0.58 13.55
CA TYR A 264 7.52 0.45 12.81
C TYR A 264 9.00 0.08 12.69
N ALA A 265 9.63 -0.47 13.75
CA ALA A 265 10.98 -0.99 13.66
C ALA A 265 11.14 -2.03 12.55
N PHE A 266 10.20 -2.97 12.46
CA PHE A 266 10.16 -3.97 11.39
C PHE A 266 9.95 -3.32 10.02
N GLY A 267 9.08 -2.31 9.93
CA GLY A 267 8.80 -1.59 8.69
C GLY A 267 9.97 -0.81 8.12
N CYS A 268 10.88 -0.31 8.98
CA CYS A 268 12.06 0.48 8.62
C CYS A 268 13.38 -0.23 8.96
N MET A 269 13.38 -1.56 9.07
CA MET A 269 14.52 -2.35 9.57
C MET A 269 15.83 -2.17 8.81
N HIS A 270 15.77 -1.66 7.59
CA HIS A 270 16.93 -1.40 6.72
C HIS A 270 17.50 0.02 6.82
N VAL A 271 16.98 0.84 7.74
CA VAL A 271 17.53 2.15 8.12
C VAL A 271 17.90 2.10 9.60
N HIS A 272 19.20 1.95 9.89
CA HIS A 272 19.71 1.59 11.23
C HIS A 272 19.18 2.51 12.33
N TRP A 273 19.46 3.81 12.21
CA TRP A 273 19.11 4.76 13.27
C TRP A 273 17.60 4.79 13.56
N LEU A 274 16.77 4.69 12.53
CA LEU A 274 15.31 4.72 12.65
C LEU A 274 14.77 3.42 13.26
N ARG A 275 15.30 2.28 12.82
CA ARG A 275 15.02 0.96 13.40
C ARG A 275 15.36 0.93 14.89
N ASP A 276 16.58 1.36 15.22
CA ASP A 276 17.13 1.26 16.60
C ASP A 276 16.37 2.19 17.55
N MET A 277 15.93 3.35 17.08
CA MET A 277 15.07 4.26 17.83
C MET A 277 13.71 3.64 18.18
N PHE A 278 13.06 2.99 17.22
CA PHE A 278 11.81 2.29 17.49
C PHE A 278 12.00 1.03 18.35
N LEU A 279 13.12 0.31 18.22
CA LEU A 279 13.46 -0.78 19.13
C LEU A 279 13.72 -0.27 20.54
N ALA A 280 14.42 0.85 20.71
CA ALA A 280 14.59 1.48 22.01
C ALA A 280 13.24 1.84 22.65
N ARG A 281 12.31 2.42 21.88
CA ARG A 281 10.96 2.68 22.38
C ARG A 281 10.23 1.41 22.78
N PHE A 282 10.33 0.34 22.00
CA PHE A 282 9.74 -0.96 22.33
C PHE A 282 10.26 -1.48 23.67
N GLU A 283 11.59 -1.43 23.89
CA GLU A 283 12.23 -1.90 25.14
C GLU A 283 11.86 -1.03 26.36
N MET A 284 11.50 0.25 26.16
CA MET A 284 11.06 1.15 27.23
C MET A 284 9.63 0.87 27.71
N GLU A 285 8.83 0.14 26.95
CA GLU A 285 7.42 -0.08 27.27
C GLU A 285 7.24 -1.28 28.22
N ASP A 286 6.54 -1.08 29.33
CA ASP A 286 6.30 -2.13 30.34
C ASP A 286 5.39 -3.25 29.79
N GLY A 287 4.58 -2.94 28.79
CA GLY A 287 3.68 -3.89 28.13
C GLY A 287 4.33 -4.73 27.03
N ARG A 288 5.64 -4.61 26.75
CA ARG A 288 6.32 -5.27 25.63
C ARG A 288 6.21 -6.80 25.65
N ASP A 289 6.25 -7.40 26.83
CA ASP A 289 6.19 -8.86 26.98
C ASP A 289 4.77 -9.44 26.71
N GLN A 290 3.76 -8.56 26.63
CA GLN A 290 2.37 -8.90 26.34
C GLN A 290 2.04 -8.77 24.85
N VAL A 291 2.95 -8.25 24.03
CA VAL A 291 2.72 -8.03 22.59
C VAL A 291 2.57 -9.36 21.87
N SER A 292 1.40 -9.59 21.31
CA SER A 292 1.13 -10.75 20.45
C SER A 292 1.31 -10.40 18.97
N ILE A 293 1.38 -11.41 18.10
CA ILE A 293 1.49 -11.19 16.65
C ILE A 293 0.24 -10.48 16.09
N GLU A 294 -0.92 -10.66 16.71
CA GLU A 294 -2.19 -10.05 16.34
C GLU A 294 -2.20 -8.52 16.61
N ASP A 295 -1.40 -8.08 17.58
CA ASP A 295 -1.27 -6.65 17.93
C ASP A 295 -0.36 -5.90 16.96
N LEU A 296 0.48 -6.62 16.21
CA LEU A 296 1.42 -6.01 15.27
C LEU A 296 0.74 -5.49 14.01
N GLY A 297 1.39 -4.58 13.31
CA GLY A 297 0.93 -4.05 12.05
C GLY A 297 0.77 -5.13 10.97
N TRP A 298 -0.07 -4.85 9.99
CA TRP A 298 -0.41 -5.79 8.91
C TRP A 298 0.80 -6.46 8.24
N MET A 299 1.89 -5.73 8.05
CA MET A 299 3.10 -6.27 7.42
C MET A 299 3.76 -7.36 8.26
N ALA A 300 3.88 -7.14 9.56
CA ALA A 300 4.46 -8.12 10.47
C ALA A 300 3.56 -9.37 10.55
N ARG A 301 2.24 -9.20 10.72
CA ARG A 301 1.27 -10.28 10.84
C ARG A 301 1.22 -11.21 9.62
N ASN A 302 1.35 -10.67 8.41
CA ASN A 302 1.13 -11.46 7.19
C ASN A 302 2.34 -12.25 6.71
N ASN A 303 3.47 -12.18 7.40
CA ASN A 303 4.67 -12.94 7.06
C ASN A 303 4.72 -14.34 7.69
N GLY A 304 3.76 -14.70 8.56
CA GLY A 304 3.72 -15.99 9.24
C GLY A 304 4.78 -16.18 10.33
N TYR A 305 5.43 -15.10 10.77
CA TYR A 305 6.41 -15.09 11.84
C TYR A 305 5.76 -14.97 13.21
N SER A 306 6.41 -15.50 14.23
CA SER A 306 6.08 -15.18 15.62
C SER A 306 6.59 -13.77 16.01
N THR A 307 6.08 -13.21 17.11
CA THR A 307 6.59 -11.94 17.65
C THR A 307 8.10 -12.00 17.93
N GLN A 308 8.60 -13.11 18.44
CA GLN A 308 10.03 -13.32 18.68
C GLN A 308 10.85 -13.37 17.40
N ASP A 309 10.32 -13.98 16.33
CA ASP A 309 10.99 -13.96 15.03
C ASP A 309 11.04 -12.54 14.46
N ILE A 310 9.97 -11.76 14.60
CA ILE A 310 9.93 -10.34 14.16
C ILE A 310 11.02 -9.55 14.90
N ILE A 311 11.14 -9.70 16.22
CA ILE A 311 12.20 -9.03 17.00
C ILE A 311 13.59 -9.45 16.50
N ARG A 312 13.82 -10.75 16.33
CA ARG A 312 15.11 -11.29 15.89
C ARG A 312 15.47 -10.80 14.49
N ILE A 313 14.54 -10.88 13.53
CA ILE A 313 14.75 -10.44 12.15
C ILE A 313 15.02 -8.93 12.11
N THR A 314 14.25 -8.15 12.85
CA THR A 314 14.42 -6.69 12.91
C THR A 314 15.79 -6.31 13.44
N LYS A 315 16.23 -6.92 14.56
CA LYS A 315 17.54 -6.65 15.15
C LYS A 315 18.71 -7.08 14.24
N ALA A 316 18.54 -8.12 13.45
CA ALA A 316 19.58 -8.68 12.57
C ALA A 316 19.58 -8.08 11.16
N ALA A 317 18.62 -7.24 10.81
CA ALA A 317 18.50 -6.69 9.46
C ALA A 317 19.71 -5.81 9.10
N PRO A 318 20.27 -5.95 7.87
CA PRO A 318 21.37 -5.10 7.44
C PRO A 318 20.89 -3.67 7.20
N ASN A 319 21.83 -2.71 7.33
CA ASN A 319 21.60 -1.34 6.85
C ASN A 319 21.71 -1.32 5.33
N LEU A 320 20.69 -0.89 4.64
CA LEU A 320 20.66 -0.83 3.17
C LEU A 320 20.61 0.62 2.65
N VAL A 321 20.30 1.56 3.52
CA VAL A 321 20.33 3.00 3.23
C VAL A 321 21.25 3.64 4.27
N ASP A 322 22.45 4.04 3.85
CA ASP A 322 23.39 4.71 4.73
C ASP A 322 22.96 6.16 5.04
N ASP A 323 23.64 6.76 6.01
CA ASP A 323 23.27 8.09 6.51
C ASP A 323 23.46 9.19 5.47
N ASP A 324 24.48 9.09 4.61
CA ASP A 324 24.72 10.06 3.54
C ASP A 324 23.63 9.98 2.47
N GLN A 325 23.27 8.78 2.04
CA GLN A 325 22.16 8.55 1.11
C GLN A 325 20.83 9.03 1.70
N PHE A 326 20.59 8.74 2.98
CA PHE A 326 19.39 9.18 3.68
C PHE A 326 19.33 10.71 3.78
N SER A 327 20.46 11.36 4.12
CA SER A 327 20.54 12.82 4.23
C SER A 327 20.31 13.53 2.91
N LEU A 328 20.93 13.04 1.83
CA LEU A 328 20.69 13.57 0.47
C LEU A 328 19.21 13.45 0.09
N TRP A 329 18.62 12.31 0.35
CA TRP A 329 17.22 12.06 0.04
C TRP A 329 16.27 12.92 0.90
N SER A 330 16.46 12.98 2.23
CA SER A 330 15.59 13.76 3.11
C SER A 330 15.65 15.26 2.81
N SER A 331 16.84 15.76 2.47
CA SER A 331 17.03 17.14 2.02
C SER A 331 16.31 17.42 0.70
N SER A 332 16.35 16.47 -0.26
CA SER A 332 15.65 16.62 -1.54
C SER A 332 14.13 16.58 -1.40
N VAL A 333 13.61 15.69 -0.53
CA VAL A 333 12.18 15.42 -0.43
C VAL A 333 11.48 16.33 0.58
N TYR A 334 12.09 16.56 1.75
CA TYR A 334 11.49 17.30 2.85
C TYR A 334 12.15 18.66 3.13
N ASP A 335 13.25 18.97 2.46
CA ASP A 335 14.10 20.12 2.80
C ASP A 335 14.57 20.05 4.27
N LEU A 336 14.93 18.84 4.72
CA LEU A 336 15.46 18.54 6.04
C LEU A 336 16.69 17.64 5.92
N ASP A 337 17.76 17.96 6.65
CA ASP A 337 18.90 17.05 6.76
C ASP A 337 18.61 15.88 7.73
N ILE A 338 19.54 14.93 7.79
CA ILE A 338 19.35 13.73 8.64
C ILE A 338 19.25 14.09 10.11
N VAL A 339 19.99 15.12 10.57
CA VAL A 339 20.00 15.52 11.99
C VAL A 339 18.65 16.09 12.38
N GLU A 340 18.08 16.98 11.55
CA GLU A 340 16.75 17.55 11.76
C GLU A 340 15.66 16.47 11.78
N VAL A 341 15.77 15.46 10.89
CA VAL A 341 14.84 14.33 10.88
C VAL A 341 15.00 13.48 12.13
N GLN A 342 16.24 13.18 12.56
CA GLN A 342 16.51 12.42 13.77
C GLN A 342 15.97 13.12 15.02
N GLU A 343 16.18 14.42 15.17
CA GLU A 343 15.66 15.22 16.29
C GLU A 343 14.13 15.16 16.36
N LEU A 344 13.42 15.28 15.22
CA LEU A 344 11.97 15.14 15.17
C LEU A 344 11.49 13.75 15.62
N PHE A 345 12.19 12.70 15.18
CA PHE A 345 11.82 11.34 15.55
C PHE A 345 12.17 11.03 17.00
N GLU A 346 13.33 11.47 17.53
CA GLU A 346 13.69 11.36 18.94
C GLU A 346 12.64 12.01 19.84
N ALA A 347 12.29 13.26 19.52
CA ALA A 347 11.28 14.00 20.24
C ALA A 347 9.90 13.31 20.21
N THR A 348 9.54 12.66 19.09
CA THR A 348 8.25 11.99 18.96
C THR A 348 8.23 10.58 19.52
N VAL A 349 9.28 9.80 19.30
CA VAL A 349 9.32 8.37 19.58
C VAL A 349 9.80 8.08 20.99
N LEU A 350 10.87 8.74 21.44
CA LEU A 350 11.50 8.45 22.74
C LEU A 350 10.91 9.28 23.86
N CYS A 351 10.33 10.45 23.59
CA CYS A 351 9.71 11.25 24.62
C CYS A 351 8.37 10.65 25.06
N ARG A 352 8.21 10.43 26.37
CA ARG A 352 6.94 9.94 26.97
C ARG A 352 6.00 11.06 27.38
N GLU A 353 6.55 12.26 27.56
CA GLU A 353 5.75 13.42 27.96
C GLU A 353 5.37 14.29 26.77
N PRO A 354 4.17 14.92 26.80
CA PRO A 354 3.79 15.87 25.78
C PRO A 354 4.80 17.02 25.72
N HIS A 355 5.37 17.27 24.55
CA HIS A 355 6.19 18.45 24.33
C HIS A 355 5.84 19.07 22.98
N VAL A 356 6.23 20.33 22.82
CA VAL A 356 6.00 21.07 21.59
C VAL A 356 7.03 20.66 20.56
N LEU A 357 6.57 20.01 19.49
CA LEU A 357 7.41 19.73 18.33
C LEU A 357 7.59 21.00 17.50
N ASP A 358 8.69 21.09 16.76
CA ASP A 358 8.86 22.13 15.76
C ASP A 358 7.83 21.95 14.64
N LEU A 359 6.81 22.83 14.67
CA LEU A 359 5.71 22.80 13.72
C LEU A 359 6.17 23.04 12.28
N ALA A 360 7.23 23.85 12.07
CA ALA A 360 7.71 24.15 10.73
C ALA A 360 8.32 22.90 10.07
N ASN A 361 9.09 22.12 10.81
CA ASN A 361 9.68 20.89 10.30
C ASN A 361 8.65 19.77 10.12
N ILE A 362 7.62 19.71 11.00
CA ILE A 362 6.49 18.80 10.80
C ILE A 362 5.68 19.17 9.55
N GLU A 363 5.53 20.46 9.25
CA GLU A 363 4.82 20.94 8.06
C GLU A 363 5.54 20.51 6.79
N LYS A 364 6.88 20.54 6.74
CA LYS A 364 7.66 20.01 5.62
C LYS A 364 7.38 18.52 5.35
N MET A 365 7.23 17.71 6.39
CA MET A 365 6.87 16.29 6.28
C MET A 365 5.40 16.03 5.97
N SER A 366 4.53 17.06 6.05
CA SER A 366 3.09 16.90 5.76
C SER A 366 2.80 16.55 4.31
N MET A 367 3.75 16.77 3.40
CA MET A 367 3.64 16.37 2.00
C MET A 367 3.36 14.86 1.79
N ASP A 368 3.70 14.03 2.76
CA ASP A 368 3.38 12.60 2.72
C ASP A 368 1.87 12.32 2.80
N TYR A 369 1.05 13.34 3.07
CA TYR A 369 -0.40 13.27 3.11
C TYR A 369 -1.08 13.87 1.87
N GLU A 370 -0.34 14.49 0.98
CA GLU A 370 -0.83 15.04 -0.28
C GLU A 370 -0.90 13.98 -1.38
#